data_a651415b911a018bf8e6f47982cfd464
#
_entry.id   a651415b911a018bf8e6f47982cfd464
#
_cell.length_a   1.000
_cell.length_b   1.000
_cell.length_c   1.000
_cell.angle_alpha   90.00
_cell.angle_beta   90.00
_cell.angle_gamma   90.00
#
_symmetry.space_group_name_H-M   'P 1'
#
loop_
_entity.id
_entity.type
_entity.pdbx_description
1 polymer ?
#
loop_
_entity_poly.entity_id
_entity_poly.type
_entity_poly.pdbx_seq_one_letter_code
_entity_poly.pdbx_strand_id
1 'polypeptide(L)'
;FRKAIESGRVPNMIFYGPSGVGKTTVARIIAENSGMRLHKLNGTSAGTGDIKAVMAEIGTFQSRNGLLLYLDEIQYLNKKQQQSLLECMEDGTVTLIASTTENPYFYIYNALLSRATVFEFKPLTPEDVRRGLENALHKLEELDGVRIEAQPEALDALAAACGGDMRKALGSLNVAKVDAFGKVASGSFHRHVSAPGV
;
A
#
# COMPACT_ATOMS: atom_id res chain seq x y z
N PHE A 1 7.29 -11.17 10.79
CA PHE A 1 7.05 -10.67 9.42
C PHE A 1 8.29 -10.89 8.52
N ARG A 2 9.43 -10.26 8.83
CA ARG A 2 10.68 -10.33 8.05
C ARG A 2 11.14 -11.79 7.82
N LYS A 3 11.15 -12.62 8.86
CA LYS A 3 11.52 -14.04 8.77
C LYS A 3 10.60 -14.86 7.84
N ALA A 4 9.31 -14.53 7.75
CA ALA A 4 8.38 -15.24 6.85
C ALA A 4 8.67 -14.93 5.37
N ILE A 5 9.10 -13.70 5.06
CA ILE A 5 9.51 -13.30 3.70
C ILE A 5 10.85 -13.93 3.33
N GLU A 6 11.81 -13.92 4.24
CA GLU A 6 13.16 -14.47 4.04
C GLU A 6 13.16 -16.00 3.86
N SER A 7 12.14 -16.71 4.38
CA SER A 7 11.99 -18.17 4.22
C SER A 7 11.51 -18.62 2.82
N GLY A 8 11.21 -17.68 1.92
CA GLY A 8 10.69 -17.95 0.57
C GLY A 8 9.26 -18.50 0.51
N ARG A 9 8.60 -18.65 1.67
CA ARG A 9 7.18 -19.03 1.76
C ARG A 9 6.38 -17.90 2.35
N VAL A 10 5.62 -17.22 1.51
CA VAL A 10 4.71 -16.15 1.94
C VAL A 10 3.41 -16.79 2.46
N PRO A 11 3.08 -16.66 3.75
CA PRO A 11 1.82 -17.16 4.28
C PRO A 11 0.66 -16.27 3.84
N ASN A 12 -0.56 -16.79 3.94
CA ASN A 12 -1.75 -15.95 3.84
C ASN A 12 -1.80 -14.95 5.01
N MET A 13 -2.15 -13.71 4.72
CA MET A 13 -2.11 -12.61 5.69
C MET A 13 -3.36 -11.74 5.63
N ILE A 14 -3.73 -11.20 6.77
CA ILE A 14 -4.77 -10.18 6.89
C ILE A 14 -4.14 -8.96 7.56
N PHE A 15 -4.15 -7.83 6.85
CA PHE A 15 -3.65 -6.55 7.32
C PHE A 15 -4.84 -5.69 7.77
N TYR A 16 -4.90 -5.31 9.04
CA TYR A 16 -5.93 -4.39 9.50
C TYR A 16 -5.32 -3.16 10.14
N GLY A 17 -6.04 -2.06 10.06
CA GLY A 17 -5.62 -0.76 10.59
C GLY A 17 -6.05 0.40 9.70
N PRO A 18 -5.78 1.65 10.11
CA PRO A 18 -6.28 2.83 9.42
C PRO A 18 -5.76 2.94 7.99
N SER A 19 -6.40 3.81 7.20
CA SER A 19 -5.96 4.11 5.84
C SER A 19 -4.60 4.81 5.84
N GLY A 20 -3.88 4.74 4.70
CA GLY A 20 -2.63 5.48 4.49
C GLY A 20 -1.41 5.00 5.27
N VAL A 21 -1.50 3.91 6.04
CA VAL A 21 -0.37 3.34 6.83
C VAL A 21 0.53 2.38 6.06
N GLY A 22 0.28 2.19 4.75
CA GLY A 22 1.18 1.41 3.89
C GLY A 22 0.80 -0.07 3.69
N LYS A 23 -0.40 -0.54 4.05
CA LYS A 23 -0.84 -1.93 3.85
C LYS A 23 -0.62 -2.42 2.41
N THR A 24 -1.09 -1.68 1.41
CA THR A 24 -0.91 -2.00 -0.02
C THR A 24 0.56 -1.96 -0.44
N THR A 25 1.35 -1.04 0.11
CA THR A 25 2.79 -0.92 -0.17
C THR A 25 3.54 -2.14 0.31
N VAL A 26 3.24 -2.61 1.52
CA VAL A 26 3.86 -3.82 2.09
C VAL A 26 3.49 -5.05 1.26
N ALA A 27 2.23 -5.20 0.83
CA ALA A 27 1.83 -6.32 -0.03
C ALA A 27 2.59 -6.33 -1.38
N ARG A 28 2.82 -5.14 -1.97
CA ARG A 28 3.62 -5.01 -3.19
C ARG A 28 5.08 -5.41 -2.96
N ILE A 29 5.70 -4.95 -1.89
CA ILE A 29 7.08 -5.30 -1.53
C ILE A 29 7.22 -6.82 -1.32
N ILE A 30 6.21 -7.46 -0.70
CA ILE A 30 6.20 -8.91 -0.54
C ILE A 30 6.18 -9.61 -1.89
N ALA A 31 5.30 -9.18 -2.80
CA ALA A 31 5.19 -9.77 -4.13
C ALA A 31 6.50 -9.62 -4.93
N GLU A 32 7.10 -8.43 -4.91
CA GLU A 32 8.38 -8.15 -5.58
C GLU A 32 9.51 -9.03 -5.03
N ASN A 33 9.63 -9.17 -3.71
CA ASN A 33 10.69 -9.96 -3.09
C ASN A 33 10.49 -11.48 -3.23
N SER A 34 9.25 -11.95 -3.35
CA SER A 34 8.94 -13.36 -3.54
C SER A 34 8.92 -13.79 -5.01
N GLY A 35 9.00 -12.84 -5.93
CA GLY A 35 8.85 -13.09 -7.38
C GLY A 35 7.45 -13.57 -7.78
N MET A 36 6.47 -13.44 -6.88
CA MET A 36 5.07 -13.81 -7.15
C MET A 36 4.39 -12.75 -8.01
N ARG A 37 3.50 -13.18 -8.90
CA ARG A 37 2.65 -12.25 -9.65
C ARG A 37 1.62 -11.62 -8.74
N LEU A 38 1.61 -10.28 -8.65
CA LEU A 38 0.64 -9.54 -7.85
C LEU A 38 -0.64 -9.26 -8.65
N HIS A 39 -1.76 -9.80 -8.16
CA HIS A 39 -3.11 -9.37 -8.54
C HIS A 39 -3.72 -8.50 -7.45
N LYS A 40 -4.43 -7.45 -7.86
CA LYS A 40 -5.12 -6.55 -6.94
C LYS A 40 -6.61 -6.54 -7.22
N LEU A 41 -7.40 -6.80 -6.22
CA LEU A 41 -8.84 -6.63 -6.22
C LEU A 41 -9.25 -5.67 -5.09
N ASN A 42 -10.39 -5.02 -5.26
CA ASN A 42 -10.98 -4.19 -4.22
C ASN A 42 -12.38 -4.74 -3.88
N GLY A 43 -12.62 -5.02 -2.59
CA GLY A 43 -13.87 -5.59 -2.11
C GLY A 43 -15.11 -4.75 -2.40
N THR A 44 -14.94 -3.43 -2.60
CA THR A 44 -16.08 -2.55 -2.95
C THR A 44 -16.57 -2.75 -4.40
N SER A 45 -15.73 -3.25 -5.29
CA SER A 45 -16.04 -3.40 -6.72
C SER A 45 -15.92 -4.84 -7.22
N ALA A 46 -15.19 -5.71 -6.50
CA ALA A 46 -14.93 -7.08 -6.92
C ALA A 46 -16.20 -7.95 -6.85
N GLY A 47 -16.50 -8.59 -7.98
CA GLY A 47 -17.52 -9.64 -8.07
C GLY A 47 -16.95 -11.06 -7.97
N THR A 48 -17.82 -12.05 -7.88
CA THR A 48 -17.42 -13.47 -7.90
C THR A 48 -16.70 -13.84 -9.20
N GLY A 49 -17.02 -13.15 -10.32
CA GLY A 49 -16.39 -13.31 -11.62
C GLY A 49 -14.92 -12.90 -11.60
N ASP A 50 -14.58 -11.80 -10.91
CA ASP A 50 -13.21 -11.28 -10.83
C ASP A 50 -12.32 -12.24 -10.03
N ILE A 51 -12.83 -12.80 -8.93
CA ILE A 51 -12.13 -13.82 -8.13
C ILE A 51 -11.85 -15.06 -9.02
N LYS A 52 -12.85 -15.53 -9.78
CA LYS A 52 -12.69 -16.65 -10.70
C LYS A 52 -11.71 -16.36 -11.83
N ALA A 53 -11.69 -15.13 -12.36
CA ALA A 53 -10.74 -14.72 -13.39
C ALA A 53 -9.30 -14.79 -12.88
N VAL A 54 -9.04 -14.35 -11.64
CA VAL A 54 -7.73 -14.49 -11.01
C VAL A 54 -7.33 -15.96 -10.87
N MET A 55 -8.28 -16.83 -10.50
CA MET A 55 -8.03 -18.28 -10.41
C MET A 55 -7.71 -18.90 -11.78
N ALA A 56 -8.34 -18.44 -12.85
CA ALA A 56 -8.07 -18.95 -14.19
C ALA A 56 -6.64 -18.66 -14.69
N GLU A 57 -5.95 -17.69 -14.11
CA GLU A 57 -4.55 -17.39 -14.42
C GLU A 57 -3.56 -18.34 -13.74
N ILE A 58 -4.02 -19.15 -12.79
CA ILE A 58 -3.19 -20.12 -12.09
C ILE A 58 -2.66 -21.16 -13.10
N GLY A 59 -1.37 -21.47 -13.01
CA GLY A 59 -0.72 -22.42 -13.92
C GLY A 59 -0.33 -21.83 -15.27
N THR A 60 -0.60 -20.56 -15.53
CA THR A 60 -0.06 -19.87 -16.74
C THR A 60 1.44 -19.65 -16.59
N PHE A 61 2.13 -19.47 -17.73
CA PHE A 61 3.58 -19.17 -17.76
C PHE A 61 3.97 -17.96 -16.89
N GLN A 62 3.04 -17.03 -16.69
CA GLN A 62 3.26 -15.79 -15.94
C GLN A 62 3.15 -15.98 -14.42
N SER A 63 2.64 -17.12 -13.94
CA SER A 63 2.46 -17.42 -12.51
C SER A 63 3.37 -18.54 -12.00
N ARG A 64 4.53 -18.77 -12.64
CA ARG A 64 5.46 -19.85 -12.28
C ARG A 64 5.90 -19.85 -10.81
N ASN A 65 6.06 -18.67 -10.21
CA ASN A 65 6.44 -18.51 -8.80
C ASN A 65 5.23 -18.38 -7.87
N GLY A 66 4.02 -18.67 -8.37
CA GLY A 66 2.77 -18.49 -7.65
C GLY A 66 2.13 -17.12 -7.86
N LEU A 67 0.91 -16.99 -7.39
CA LEU A 67 0.10 -15.79 -7.50
C LEU A 67 -0.17 -15.23 -6.12
N LEU A 68 0.08 -13.92 -5.94
CA LEU A 68 -0.29 -13.19 -4.75
C LEU A 68 -1.53 -12.34 -5.04
N LEU A 69 -2.64 -12.69 -4.42
CA LEU A 69 -3.86 -11.91 -4.49
C LEU A 69 -3.88 -10.90 -3.33
N TYR A 70 -3.76 -9.61 -3.65
CA TYR A 70 -4.02 -8.54 -2.71
C TYR A 70 -5.47 -8.08 -2.83
N LEU A 71 -6.24 -8.29 -1.77
CA LEU A 71 -7.63 -7.89 -1.71
C LEU A 71 -7.80 -6.74 -0.72
N ASP A 72 -8.03 -5.54 -1.25
CA ASP A 72 -8.29 -4.35 -0.44
C ASP A 72 -9.75 -4.29 0.02
N GLU A 73 -9.98 -3.83 1.24
CA GLU A 73 -11.31 -3.64 1.84
C GLU A 73 -12.18 -4.92 1.82
N ILE A 74 -11.62 -6.05 2.28
CA ILE A 74 -12.27 -7.37 2.28
C ILE A 74 -13.63 -7.39 2.99
N GLN A 75 -13.88 -6.50 3.96
CA GLN A 75 -15.15 -6.43 4.70
C GLN A 75 -16.37 -6.15 3.81
N TYR A 76 -16.16 -5.61 2.60
CA TYR A 76 -17.27 -5.40 1.65
C TYR A 76 -17.64 -6.65 0.85
N LEU A 77 -16.83 -7.71 0.89
CA LEU A 77 -17.22 -8.98 0.29
C LEU A 77 -18.26 -9.71 1.16
N ASN A 78 -19.31 -10.21 0.52
CA ASN A 78 -20.27 -11.07 1.18
C ASN A 78 -19.66 -12.45 1.53
N LYS A 79 -20.36 -13.21 2.38
CA LYS A 79 -19.90 -14.51 2.85
C LYS A 79 -19.58 -15.50 1.72
N LYS A 80 -20.40 -15.51 0.66
CA LYS A 80 -20.20 -16.41 -0.49
C LYS A 80 -18.93 -16.06 -1.28
N GLN A 81 -18.66 -14.77 -1.45
CA GLN A 81 -17.42 -14.30 -2.09
C GLN A 81 -16.19 -14.65 -1.25
N GLN A 82 -16.27 -14.46 0.07
CA GLN A 82 -15.21 -14.87 0.98
C GLN A 82 -14.98 -16.39 1.00
N GLN A 83 -16.04 -17.20 0.85
CA GLN A 83 -15.90 -18.66 0.70
C GLN A 83 -15.17 -19.04 -0.60
N SER A 84 -15.41 -18.33 -1.70
CA SER A 84 -14.66 -18.60 -2.95
C SER A 84 -13.16 -18.32 -2.81
N LEU A 85 -12.76 -17.36 -1.95
CA LEU A 85 -11.33 -17.12 -1.63
C LEU A 85 -10.72 -18.30 -0.87
N LEU A 86 -11.50 -18.97 -0.02
CA LEU A 86 -11.02 -20.10 0.77
C LEU A 86 -10.55 -21.24 -0.13
N GLU A 87 -11.30 -21.54 -1.19
CA GLU A 87 -10.96 -22.58 -2.17
C GLU A 87 -9.58 -22.30 -2.81
N CYS A 88 -9.30 -21.04 -3.15
CA CYS A 88 -8.01 -20.62 -3.73
C CYS A 88 -6.83 -20.80 -2.74
N MET A 89 -7.09 -20.58 -1.45
CA MET A 89 -6.07 -20.66 -0.41
C MET A 89 -5.72 -22.11 -0.05
N GLU A 90 -6.70 -23.02 -0.12
CA GLU A 90 -6.52 -24.43 0.26
C GLU A 90 -5.64 -25.19 -0.74
N ASP A 91 -5.75 -24.88 -2.01
CA ASP A 91 -4.92 -25.47 -3.06
C ASP A 91 -3.45 -24.99 -3.03
N GLY A 92 -3.14 -23.98 -2.23
CA GLY A 92 -1.80 -23.40 -2.09
C GLY A 92 -1.26 -22.72 -3.36
N THR A 93 -2.09 -22.58 -4.38
CA THR A 93 -1.74 -21.95 -5.67
C THR A 93 -1.82 -20.43 -5.61
N VAL A 94 -2.62 -19.89 -4.68
CA VAL A 94 -2.78 -18.46 -4.43
C VAL A 94 -2.40 -18.14 -2.99
N THR A 95 -1.54 -17.16 -2.81
CA THR A 95 -1.30 -16.54 -1.51
C THR A 95 -2.20 -15.32 -1.37
N LEU A 96 -3.07 -15.31 -0.36
CA LEU A 96 -3.95 -14.18 -0.08
C LEU A 96 -3.32 -13.20 0.90
N ILE A 97 -3.27 -11.92 0.52
CA ILE A 97 -3.09 -10.81 1.46
C ILE A 97 -4.35 -9.95 1.39
N ALA A 98 -5.19 -10.04 2.41
CA ALA A 98 -6.38 -9.19 2.52
C ALA A 98 -6.09 -7.97 3.39
N SER A 99 -6.72 -6.83 3.10
CA SER A 99 -6.65 -5.64 3.95
C SER A 99 -8.03 -5.14 4.34
N THR A 100 -8.11 -4.53 5.50
CA THR A 100 -9.33 -3.92 6.04
C THR A 100 -8.98 -2.76 6.96
N THR A 101 -9.88 -1.77 7.03
CA THR A 101 -9.85 -0.71 8.05
C THR A 101 -10.59 -1.09 9.32
N GLU A 102 -11.42 -2.15 9.24
CA GLU A 102 -12.27 -2.63 10.32
C GLU A 102 -11.61 -3.77 11.11
N ASN A 103 -12.16 -4.07 12.28
CA ASN A 103 -11.68 -5.21 13.07
C ASN A 103 -11.99 -6.53 12.32
N PRO A 104 -10.97 -7.29 11.90
CA PRO A 104 -11.15 -8.46 11.06
C PRO A 104 -12.02 -9.55 11.70
N TYR A 105 -12.03 -9.66 13.01
CA TYR A 105 -12.77 -10.71 13.73
C TYR A 105 -14.29 -10.54 13.66
N PHE A 106 -14.78 -9.35 13.26
CA PHE A 106 -16.23 -9.11 13.10
C PHE A 106 -16.71 -9.24 11.65
N TYR A 107 -15.81 -9.01 10.69
CA TYR A 107 -16.19 -8.86 9.28
C TYR A 107 -15.68 -9.96 8.37
N ILE A 108 -14.59 -10.65 8.78
CA ILE A 108 -14.00 -11.70 7.97
C ILE A 108 -14.50 -13.07 8.42
N TYR A 109 -14.79 -13.93 7.45
CA TYR A 109 -15.24 -15.28 7.70
C TYR A 109 -14.19 -16.08 8.48
N ASN A 110 -14.60 -16.72 9.59
CA ASN A 110 -13.70 -17.41 10.51
C ASN A 110 -12.79 -18.45 9.83
N ALA A 111 -13.26 -19.10 8.77
CA ALA A 111 -12.45 -20.06 8.03
C ALA A 111 -11.26 -19.42 7.29
N LEU A 112 -11.37 -18.16 6.85
CA LEU A 112 -10.25 -17.38 6.33
C LEU A 112 -9.30 -16.95 7.44
N LEU A 113 -9.85 -16.46 8.57
CA LEU A 113 -9.05 -16.06 9.73
C LEU A 113 -8.18 -17.21 10.26
N SER A 114 -8.72 -18.44 10.31
CA SER A 114 -7.98 -19.61 10.79
C SER A 114 -6.83 -20.05 9.87
N ARG A 115 -6.82 -19.58 8.62
CA ARG A 115 -5.80 -19.90 7.60
C ARG A 115 -4.88 -18.75 7.23
N ALA A 116 -5.01 -17.63 7.92
CA ALA A 116 -4.21 -16.44 7.68
C ALA A 116 -3.61 -15.90 8.98
N THR A 117 -2.46 -15.26 8.87
CA THR A 117 -1.85 -14.52 9.98
C THR A 117 -2.33 -13.08 9.98
N VAL A 118 -2.89 -12.63 11.08
CA VAL A 118 -3.43 -11.28 11.23
C VAL A 118 -2.32 -10.33 11.71
N PHE A 119 -2.15 -9.21 11.02
CA PHE A 119 -1.19 -8.16 11.34
C PHE A 119 -1.91 -6.83 11.54
N GLU A 120 -1.69 -6.20 12.68
CA GLU A 120 -2.15 -4.86 12.97
C GLU A 120 -1.18 -3.82 12.42
N PHE A 121 -1.69 -2.88 11.65
CA PHE A 121 -1.00 -1.68 11.20
C PHE A 121 -1.46 -0.50 12.05
N LYS A 122 -0.54 0.04 12.82
CA LYS A 122 -0.79 1.23 13.65
C LYS A 122 -0.67 2.50 12.82
N PRO A 123 -1.31 3.60 13.24
CA PRO A 123 -1.03 4.91 12.65
C PRO A 123 0.47 5.19 12.64
N LEU A 124 0.96 5.82 11.59
CA LEU A 124 2.36 6.24 11.52
C LEU A 124 2.62 7.37 12.53
N THR A 125 3.80 7.37 13.12
CA THR A 125 4.22 8.50 13.95
C THR A 125 4.50 9.74 13.10
N PRO A 126 4.45 10.95 13.66
CA PRO A 126 4.85 12.16 12.92
C PRO A 126 6.27 12.04 12.32
N GLU A 127 7.19 11.41 13.06
CA GLU A 127 8.55 11.17 12.57
C GLU A 127 8.59 10.23 11.35
N ASP A 128 7.78 9.16 11.35
CA ASP A 128 7.67 8.24 10.22
C ASP A 128 7.08 8.95 9.00
N VAL A 129 6.04 9.77 9.21
CA VAL A 129 5.42 10.57 8.14
C VAL A 129 6.43 11.58 7.60
N ARG A 130 7.15 12.31 8.45
CA ARG A 130 8.20 13.24 8.05
C ARG A 130 9.26 12.57 7.19
N ARG A 131 9.79 11.43 7.64
CA ARG A 131 10.77 10.64 6.87
C ARG A 131 10.24 10.22 5.50
N GLY A 132 8.96 9.85 5.45
CA GLY A 132 8.28 9.53 4.18
C GLY A 132 8.16 10.73 3.24
N LEU A 133 7.91 11.92 3.77
CA LEU A 133 7.86 13.18 3.01
C LEU A 133 9.25 13.55 2.48
N GLU A 134 10.31 13.43 3.28
CA GLU A 134 11.69 13.66 2.87
C GLU A 134 12.09 12.73 1.71
N ASN A 135 11.79 11.43 1.82
CA ASN A 135 12.03 10.47 0.76
C ASN A 135 11.23 10.78 -0.52
N ALA A 136 10.01 11.30 -0.38
CA ALA A 136 9.20 11.70 -1.52
C ALA A 136 9.76 12.94 -2.20
N LEU A 137 10.28 13.92 -1.45
CA LEU A 137 10.97 15.10 -2.00
C LEU A 137 12.19 14.69 -2.82
N HIS A 138 13.07 13.84 -2.28
CA HIS A 138 14.23 13.33 -3.03
C HIS A 138 13.84 12.64 -4.34
N LYS A 139 12.79 11.81 -4.31
CA LYS A 139 12.29 11.18 -5.54
C LYS A 139 11.74 12.19 -6.54
N LEU A 140 11.07 13.24 -6.07
CA LEU A 140 10.57 14.30 -6.95
C LEU A 140 11.71 15.10 -7.57
N GLU A 141 12.78 15.38 -6.81
CA GLU A 141 13.99 16.02 -7.32
C GLU A 141 14.65 15.19 -8.43
N GLU A 142 14.77 13.87 -8.22
CA GLU A 142 15.33 12.95 -9.22
C GLU A 142 14.49 12.90 -10.51
N LEU A 143 13.15 12.91 -10.38
CA LEU A 143 12.24 12.80 -11.53
C LEU A 143 12.14 14.09 -12.33
N ASP A 144 12.12 15.24 -11.66
CA ASP A 144 11.89 16.56 -12.28
C ASP A 144 13.22 17.26 -12.63
N GLY A 145 14.35 16.79 -12.12
CA GLY A 145 15.65 17.43 -12.30
C GLY A 145 15.76 18.80 -11.62
N VAL A 146 14.91 19.05 -10.62
CA VAL A 146 14.80 20.34 -9.93
C VAL A 146 14.98 20.12 -8.44
N ARG A 147 15.88 20.91 -7.81
CA ARG A 147 16.03 20.89 -6.36
C ARG A 147 14.82 21.51 -5.68
N ILE A 148 14.26 20.81 -4.70
CA ILE A 148 13.10 21.23 -3.93
C ILE A 148 13.55 21.46 -2.48
N GLU A 149 13.62 22.71 -2.05
CA GLU A 149 13.92 23.04 -0.66
C GLU A 149 12.63 23.18 0.13
N ALA A 150 12.42 22.29 1.08
CA ALA A 150 11.33 22.36 2.03
C ALA A 150 11.85 22.80 3.41
N GLN A 151 11.20 23.77 4.02
CA GLN A 151 11.54 24.16 5.39
C GLN A 151 11.23 23.02 6.36
N PRO A 152 12.16 22.65 7.27
CA PRO A 152 11.94 21.58 8.24
C PRO A 152 10.64 21.74 9.04
N GLU A 153 10.33 22.95 9.47
CA GLU A 153 9.13 23.30 10.23
C GLU A 153 7.83 23.06 9.44
N ALA A 154 7.88 23.25 8.11
CA ALA A 154 6.74 22.97 7.23
C ALA A 154 6.50 21.48 7.09
N LEU A 155 7.56 20.67 7.02
CA LEU A 155 7.45 19.21 6.99
C LEU A 155 6.94 18.66 8.33
N ASP A 156 7.39 19.22 9.45
CA ASP A 156 6.91 18.85 10.79
C ASP A 156 5.43 19.15 10.98
N ALA A 157 5.01 20.37 10.58
CA ALA A 157 3.62 20.78 10.64
C ALA A 157 2.72 19.88 9.76
N LEU A 158 3.18 19.55 8.56
CA LEU A 158 2.47 18.66 7.64
C LEU A 158 2.36 17.24 8.20
N ALA A 159 3.45 16.71 8.75
CA ALA A 159 3.49 15.39 9.35
C ALA A 159 2.53 15.29 10.55
N ALA A 160 2.48 16.31 11.40
CA ALA A 160 1.57 16.37 12.54
C ALA A 160 0.09 16.46 12.11
N ALA A 161 -0.20 17.26 11.06
CA ALA A 161 -1.56 17.48 10.60
C ALA A 161 -2.20 16.27 9.90
N CYS A 162 -1.39 15.32 9.41
CA CYS A 162 -1.88 14.17 8.65
C CYS A 162 -2.40 13.02 9.52
N GLY A 163 -2.21 13.06 10.85
CA GLY A 163 -2.74 12.04 11.77
C GLY A 163 -2.26 10.62 11.48
N GLY A 164 -1.04 10.47 10.96
CA GLY A 164 -0.44 9.16 10.64
C GLY A 164 -0.86 8.57 9.28
N ASP A 165 -1.57 9.33 8.44
CA ASP A 165 -1.95 8.94 7.07
C ASP A 165 -0.95 9.49 6.05
N MET A 166 -0.06 8.62 5.55
CA MET A 166 0.95 8.98 4.54
C MET A 166 0.32 9.41 3.20
N ARG A 167 -0.85 8.90 2.85
CA ARG A 167 -1.53 9.28 1.60
C ARG A 167 -1.97 10.73 1.65
N LYS A 168 -2.51 11.18 2.80
CA LYS A 168 -2.85 12.60 3.03
C LYS A 168 -1.59 13.46 2.99
N ALA A 169 -0.51 13.02 3.65
CA ALA A 169 0.74 13.75 3.68
C ALA A 169 1.32 13.96 2.28
N LEU A 170 1.39 12.91 1.47
CA LEU A 170 1.87 12.98 0.08
C LEU A 170 0.93 13.79 -0.82
N GLY A 171 -0.38 13.70 -0.62
CA GLY A 171 -1.36 14.53 -1.32
C GLY A 171 -1.15 16.01 -1.06
N SER A 172 -0.96 16.40 0.20
CA SER A 172 -0.71 17.78 0.59
C SER A 172 0.66 18.29 0.07
N LEU A 173 1.69 17.44 0.11
CA LEU A 173 2.99 17.78 -0.49
C LEU A 173 2.88 18.04 -1.99
N ASN A 174 2.09 17.26 -2.71
CA ASN A 174 1.90 17.41 -4.14
C ASN A 174 1.15 18.72 -4.47
N VAL A 175 0.14 19.10 -3.68
CA VAL A 175 -0.55 20.39 -3.81
C VAL A 175 0.42 21.54 -3.58
N ALA A 176 1.19 21.51 -2.50
CA ALA A 176 2.19 22.53 -2.21
C ALA A 176 3.24 22.66 -3.32
N LYS A 177 3.64 21.55 -3.95
CA LYS A 177 4.51 21.54 -5.13
C LYS A 177 3.87 22.29 -6.29
N VAL A 178 2.62 22.02 -6.62
CA VAL A 178 1.90 22.68 -7.72
C VAL A 178 1.82 24.19 -7.48
N ASP A 179 1.52 24.63 -6.27
CA ASP A 179 1.47 26.04 -5.90
C ASP A 179 2.83 26.72 -6.02
N ALA A 180 3.91 26.05 -5.60
CA ALA A 180 5.28 26.55 -5.73
C ALA A 180 5.75 26.68 -7.19
N PHE A 181 5.25 25.84 -8.09
CA PHE A 181 5.54 25.89 -9.53
C PHE A 181 4.56 26.77 -10.31
N GLY A 182 3.36 27.03 -9.78
CA GLY A 182 2.26 27.70 -10.48
C GLY A 182 2.03 29.18 -10.16
N LYS A 183 2.36 29.68 -9.00
CA LYS A 183 2.40 31.08 -8.55
C LYS A 183 2.89 31.16 -7.12
N VAL A 184 3.77 32.08 -6.83
CA VAL A 184 4.20 32.47 -5.48
C VAL A 184 2.97 32.89 -4.66
N ALA A 185 2.42 31.97 -3.87
CA ALA A 185 1.50 32.31 -2.80
C ALA A 185 2.15 31.91 -1.47
N SER A 186 2.64 32.91 -0.77
CA SER A 186 2.98 32.97 0.67
C SER A 186 3.59 31.72 1.34
N GLY A 187 4.93 31.64 1.31
CA GLY A 187 5.68 31.33 2.51
C GLY A 187 5.78 29.89 2.93
N SER A 188 6.42 28.98 2.20
CA SER A 188 7.05 27.80 2.79
C SER A 188 7.90 26.98 1.81
N PHE A 189 7.80 27.20 0.50
CA PHE A 189 8.60 26.50 -0.50
C PHE A 189 9.29 27.51 -1.43
N HIS A 190 10.61 27.50 -1.48
CA HIS A 190 11.39 28.31 -2.42
C HIS A 190 11.96 27.41 -3.53
N ARG A 191 11.79 27.85 -4.77
CA ARG A 191 12.40 27.23 -5.94
C ARG A 191 13.80 27.79 -6.12
N HIS A 192 14.83 26.99 -5.94
CA HIS A 192 16.15 27.28 -6.49
C HIS A 192 16.31 26.52 -7.83
N VAL A 193 16.17 27.25 -8.92
CA VAL A 193 16.56 26.76 -10.25
C VAL A 193 18.04 27.02 -10.41
N SER A 194 18.86 25.98 -10.32
CA SER A 194 20.26 26.07 -10.78
C SER A 194 20.20 26.05 -12.30
N ALA A 195 20.54 27.15 -12.95
CA ALA A 195 20.81 27.15 -14.39
C ALA A 195 21.96 26.20 -14.69
N PRO A 196 21.87 25.35 -15.75
CA PRO A 196 23.02 24.59 -16.21
C PRO A 196 24.13 25.60 -16.61
N GLY A 197 25.30 25.43 -16.01
CA GLY A 197 26.47 26.23 -16.33
C GLY A 197 26.81 26.12 -17.82
N VAL A 198 27.07 27.28 -18.41
CA VAL A 198 27.73 27.44 -19.72
C VAL A 198 29.17 27.00 -19.62
#